data_22203909953bc912f41efc036f2f2a03
#
_entry.id   22203909953bc912f41efc036f2f2a03
#
_cell.length_a   1.000
_cell.length_b   1.000
_cell.length_c   1.000
_cell.angle_alpha   90.00
_cell.angle_beta   90.00
_cell.angle_gamma   90.00
#
_symmetry.space_group_name_H-M   'P 1'
#
loop_
_entity.id
_entity.type
_entity.pdbx_description
1 polymer ?
#
loop_
_entity_poly.entity_id
_entity_poly.type
_entity_poly.pdbx_seq_one_letter_code
_entity_poly.pdbx_strand_id
1 'polypeptide(L)'
;AGYENGNTPQILDALKKHNAPAAFFLVDHYIKSNPELVRRMVDEGHLVCSHSTSHKNMTAMDFETFKKEMAGVAERCKAVTGRPIAPYFRPPEGRFSERCLKYAQQLGYKTIFWSFAYKDWLTNAQPSPQDAMNTIIRRTHPGMVALLHATSATNAEILDDLLSKWEQMGYSFETLDDLTAQPSRG
;
A
#
# COMPACT_ATOMS: atom_id res chain seq x y z
N ALA A 1 5.16 -1.86 -2.75
CA ALA A 1 6.57 -1.49 -2.88
C ALA A 1 7.29 -2.46 -3.81
N GLY A 2 8.15 -1.94 -4.65
CA GLY A 2 8.94 -2.74 -5.60
C GLY A 2 10.24 -3.26 -4.99
N TYR A 3 10.85 -2.50 -4.08
CA TYR A 3 12.09 -2.86 -3.37
C TYR A 3 12.15 -2.18 -2.00
N GLU A 4 13.03 -2.68 -1.12
CA GLU A 4 13.34 -2.09 0.18
C GLU A 4 14.50 -1.08 0.04
N ASN A 5 14.42 0.02 0.76
CA ASN A 5 15.44 1.07 0.78
C ASN A 5 15.90 1.43 2.21
N GLY A 6 15.78 0.48 3.14
CA GLY A 6 16.19 0.65 4.53
C GLY A 6 15.18 1.38 5.43
N ASN A 7 14.04 1.81 4.89
CA ASN A 7 13.09 2.68 5.60
C ASN A 7 11.93 1.92 6.26
N THR A 8 11.60 0.72 5.79
CA THR A 8 10.41 -0.01 6.23
C THR A 8 10.42 -0.33 7.73
N PRO A 9 11.54 -0.68 8.39
CA PRO A 9 11.55 -0.89 9.83
C PRO A 9 11.07 0.33 10.62
N GLN A 10 11.58 1.52 10.29
CA GLN A 10 11.20 2.78 10.94
C GLN A 10 9.72 3.12 10.69
N ILE A 11 9.21 2.86 9.48
CA ILE A 11 7.80 3.04 9.13
C ILE A 11 6.92 2.14 10.00
N LEU A 12 7.27 0.87 10.14
CA LEU A 12 6.53 -0.07 10.98
C LEU A 12 6.57 0.33 12.46
N ASP A 13 7.71 0.83 12.95
CA ASP A 13 7.83 1.33 14.34
C ASP A 13 6.87 2.51 14.59
N ALA A 14 6.81 3.47 13.67
CA ALA A 14 5.90 4.61 13.77
C ALA A 14 4.43 4.16 13.73
N LEU A 15 4.05 3.29 12.79
CA LEU A 15 2.70 2.75 12.69
C LEU A 15 2.28 2.02 13.98
N LYS A 16 3.18 1.21 14.53
CA LYS A 16 2.95 0.49 15.79
C LYS A 16 2.74 1.43 16.98
N LYS A 17 3.56 2.45 17.09
CA LYS A 17 3.46 3.47 18.17
C LYS A 17 2.10 4.15 18.21
N HIS A 18 1.51 4.41 17.04
CA HIS A 18 0.21 5.07 16.89
C HIS A 18 -0.97 4.11 16.74
N ASN A 19 -0.76 2.79 16.84
CA ASN A 19 -1.78 1.77 16.51
C ASN A 19 -2.45 2.02 15.15
N ALA A 20 -1.70 2.54 14.19
CA ALA A 20 -2.18 2.90 12.87
C ALA A 20 -2.08 1.71 11.90
N PRO A 21 -3.20 1.09 11.48
CA PRO A 21 -3.16 0.04 10.48
C PRO A 21 -2.77 0.61 9.12
N ALA A 22 -2.03 -0.17 8.34
CA ALA A 22 -1.63 0.20 6.99
C ALA A 22 -1.85 -0.96 6.02
N ALA A 23 -1.95 -0.63 4.72
CA ALA A 23 -1.99 -1.62 3.65
C ALA A 23 -0.71 -1.49 2.81
N PHE A 24 0.05 -2.57 2.73
CA PHE A 24 1.28 -2.67 1.96
C PHE A 24 1.00 -3.40 0.65
N PHE A 25 0.98 -2.67 -0.45
CA PHE A 25 0.83 -3.24 -1.79
C PHE A 25 2.20 -3.67 -2.31
N LEU A 26 2.45 -4.98 -2.32
CA LEU A 26 3.75 -5.57 -2.58
C LEU A 26 3.76 -6.36 -3.89
N VAL A 27 4.94 -6.41 -4.52
CA VAL A 27 5.25 -7.30 -5.65
C VAL A 27 5.99 -8.55 -5.16
N ASP A 28 6.04 -9.61 -5.98
CA ASP A 28 6.71 -10.88 -5.62
C ASP A 28 8.17 -10.68 -5.20
N HIS A 29 8.92 -9.87 -5.95
CA HIS A 29 10.33 -9.61 -5.65
C HIS A 29 10.54 -9.02 -4.26
N TYR A 30 9.70 -8.06 -3.84
CA TYR A 30 9.80 -7.46 -2.51
C TYR A 30 9.60 -8.51 -1.41
N ILE A 31 8.55 -9.33 -1.54
CA ILE A 31 8.21 -10.37 -0.55
C ILE A 31 9.34 -11.41 -0.46
N LYS A 32 9.87 -11.81 -1.61
CA LYS A 32 10.99 -12.77 -1.69
C LYS A 32 12.27 -12.25 -1.03
N SER A 33 12.58 -10.97 -1.26
CA SER A 33 13.84 -10.36 -0.79
C SER A 33 13.79 -9.92 0.68
N ASN A 34 12.60 -9.68 1.23
CA ASN A 34 12.42 -9.12 2.57
C ASN A 34 11.38 -9.92 3.40
N PRO A 35 11.53 -11.25 3.51
CA PRO A 35 10.52 -12.11 4.15
C PRO A 35 10.24 -11.73 5.61
N GLU A 36 11.26 -11.29 6.36
CA GLU A 36 11.10 -10.91 7.76
C GLU A 36 10.26 -9.64 7.92
N LEU A 37 10.45 -8.65 7.04
CA LEU A 37 9.63 -7.44 7.05
C LEU A 37 8.18 -7.74 6.70
N VAL A 38 7.94 -8.65 5.75
CA VAL A 38 6.58 -9.04 5.35
C VAL A 38 5.89 -9.82 6.48
N ARG A 39 6.59 -10.72 7.18
CA ARG A 39 6.06 -11.35 8.40
C ARG A 39 5.72 -10.31 9.45
N ARG A 40 6.62 -9.38 9.71
CA ARG A 40 6.41 -8.30 10.66
C ARG A 40 5.16 -7.47 10.31
N MET A 41 4.96 -7.11 9.03
CA MET A 41 3.74 -6.41 8.59
C MET A 41 2.48 -7.15 8.99
N VAL A 42 2.43 -8.46 8.73
CA VAL A 42 1.27 -9.30 9.04
C VAL A 42 1.08 -9.48 10.55
N ASP A 43 2.17 -9.70 11.30
CA ASP A 43 2.13 -9.93 12.74
C ASP A 43 1.75 -8.65 13.52
N GLU A 44 2.07 -7.48 13.00
CA GLU A 44 1.66 -6.19 13.56
C GLU A 44 0.27 -5.73 13.08
N GLY A 45 -0.47 -6.58 12.36
CA GLY A 45 -1.86 -6.32 11.99
C GLY A 45 -2.07 -5.50 10.72
N HIS A 46 -1.02 -5.30 9.92
CA HIS A 46 -1.13 -4.63 8.64
C HIS A 46 -1.61 -5.57 7.54
N LEU A 47 -2.25 -5.01 6.50
CA LEU A 47 -2.66 -5.75 5.32
C LEU A 47 -1.53 -5.85 4.32
N VAL A 48 -1.18 -7.06 3.90
CA VAL A 48 -0.32 -7.31 2.74
C VAL A 48 -1.21 -7.57 1.54
N CYS A 49 -1.11 -6.70 0.55
CA CYS A 49 -2.01 -6.60 -0.62
C CYS A 49 -1.23 -6.78 -1.93
N SER A 50 -1.95 -7.12 -3.01
CA SER A 50 -1.35 -7.35 -4.31
C SER A 50 -1.01 -6.06 -5.06
N HIS A 51 0.23 -5.96 -5.53
CA HIS A 51 0.67 -4.97 -6.53
C HIS A 51 1.17 -5.66 -7.81
N SER A 52 0.61 -6.83 -8.13
CA SER A 52 1.03 -7.80 -9.14
C SER A 52 2.36 -8.51 -8.82
N THR A 53 2.67 -9.53 -9.59
CA THR A 53 3.94 -10.26 -9.45
C THR A 53 5.12 -9.46 -10.00
N SER A 54 4.99 -8.88 -11.19
CA SER A 54 6.11 -8.31 -11.96
C SER A 54 6.06 -6.79 -12.13
N HIS A 55 5.05 -6.11 -11.58
CA HIS A 55 4.81 -4.66 -11.74
C HIS A 55 4.65 -4.20 -13.20
N LYS A 56 4.18 -5.07 -14.08
CA LYS A 56 3.93 -4.74 -15.48
C LYS A 56 2.60 -4.00 -15.64
N ASN A 57 2.47 -3.25 -16.73
CA ASN A 57 1.18 -2.71 -17.15
C ASN A 57 0.20 -3.83 -17.47
N MET A 58 -0.89 -3.94 -16.73
CA MET A 58 -1.87 -5.01 -16.81
C MET A 58 -3.10 -4.68 -17.66
N THR A 59 -3.19 -3.47 -18.22
CA THR A 59 -4.39 -2.96 -18.91
C THR A 59 -4.76 -3.75 -20.17
N ALA A 60 -3.78 -4.33 -20.86
CA ALA A 60 -3.95 -5.06 -22.10
C ALA A 60 -3.84 -6.59 -21.96
N MET A 61 -3.56 -7.10 -20.75
CA MET A 61 -3.42 -8.55 -20.53
C MET A 61 -4.73 -9.28 -20.78
N ASP A 62 -4.63 -10.51 -21.27
CA ASP A 62 -5.73 -11.48 -21.24
C ASP A 62 -5.96 -12.00 -19.83
N PHE A 63 -7.07 -12.72 -19.61
CA PHE A 63 -7.45 -13.20 -18.28
C PHE A 63 -6.42 -14.16 -17.66
N GLU A 64 -5.87 -15.08 -18.46
CA GLU A 64 -4.92 -16.08 -17.95
C GLU A 64 -3.59 -15.43 -17.54
N THR A 65 -3.11 -14.47 -18.30
CA THR A 65 -1.91 -13.69 -17.96
C THR A 65 -2.15 -12.83 -16.72
N PHE A 66 -3.31 -12.15 -16.63
CA PHE A 66 -3.69 -11.38 -15.46
C PHE A 66 -3.79 -12.27 -14.21
N LYS A 67 -4.43 -13.42 -14.31
CA LYS A 67 -4.57 -14.40 -13.23
C LYS A 67 -3.20 -14.88 -12.73
N LYS A 68 -2.24 -15.15 -13.62
CA LYS A 68 -0.87 -15.52 -13.24
C LYS A 68 -0.16 -14.40 -12.46
N GLU A 69 -0.31 -13.15 -12.89
CA GLU A 69 0.24 -11.99 -12.18
C GLU A 69 -0.33 -11.84 -10.76
N MET A 70 -1.61 -12.17 -10.58
CA MET A 70 -2.25 -12.12 -9.26
C MET A 70 -1.89 -13.33 -8.40
N ALA A 71 -1.83 -14.52 -8.99
CA ALA A 71 -1.53 -15.76 -8.26
C ALA A 71 -0.09 -15.80 -7.75
N GLY A 72 0.90 -15.37 -8.53
CA GLY A 72 2.31 -15.43 -8.14
C GLY A 72 2.60 -14.68 -6.86
N VAL A 73 2.13 -13.43 -6.73
CA VAL A 73 2.33 -12.65 -5.50
C VAL A 73 1.54 -13.21 -4.31
N ALA A 74 0.35 -13.78 -4.56
CA ALA A 74 -0.46 -14.38 -3.51
C ALA A 74 0.18 -15.67 -2.96
N GLU A 75 0.69 -16.53 -3.83
CA GLU A 75 1.42 -17.74 -3.46
C GLU A 75 2.69 -17.40 -2.67
N ARG A 76 3.43 -16.39 -3.10
CA ARG A 76 4.62 -15.92 -2.38
C ARG A 76 4.29 -15.40 -0.99
N CYS A 77 3.25 -14.60 -0.85
CA CYS A 77 2.79 -14.09 0.44
C CYS A 77 2.45 -15.25 1.39
N LYS A 78 1.66 -16.23 0.91
CA LYS A 78 1.29 -17.41 1.70
C LYS A 78 2.51 -18.24 2.09
N ALA A 79 3.46 -18.45 1.18
CA ALA A 79 4.67 -19.21 1.46
C ALA A 79 5.55 -18.56 2.55
N VAL A 80 5.62 -17.22 2.55
CA VAL A 80 6.46 -16.46 3.49
C VAL A 80 5.78 -16.28 4.85
N THR A 81 4.47 -15.97 4.87
CA THR A 81 3.75 -15.58 6.08
C THR A 81 2.86 -16.68 6.67
N GLY A 82 2.58 -17.75 5.93
CA GLY A 82 1.58 -18.76 6.28
C GLY A 82 0.13 -18.28 6.14
N ARG A 83 -0.10 -17.01 5.77
CA ARG A 83 -1.42 -16.40 5.64
C ARG A 83 -1.73 -16.02 4.19
N PRO A 84 -3.00 -16.04 3.77
CA PRO A 84 -3.38 -15.58 2.45
C PRO A 84 -3.11 -14.08 2.31
N ILE A 85 -2.82 -13.64 1.08
CA ILE A 85 -2.77 -12.21 0.76
C ILE A 85 -4.16 -11.58 0.97
N ALA A 86 -4.21 -10.33 1.43
CA ALA A 86 -5.47 -9.62 1.59
C ALA A 86 -6.14 -9.39 0.21
N PRO A 87 -7.49 -9.42 0.13
CA PRO A 87 -8.22 -9.40 -1.15
C PRO A 87 -8.27 -8.00 -1.78
N TYR A 88 -7.14 -7.30 -1.76
CA TYR A 88 -6.99 -5.96 -2.31
C TYR A 88 -5.89 -5.91 -3.36
N PHE A 89 -6.17 -5.21 -4.45
CA PHE A 89 -5.25 -5.03 -5.56
C PHE A 89 -5.07 -3.54 -5.86
N ARG A 90 -3.85 -3.11 -6.09
CA ARG A 90 -3.54 -1.80 -6.65
C ARG A 90 -2.82 -1.99 -7.98
N PRO A 91 -3.39 -1.47 -9.09
CA PRO A 91 -2.73 -1.59 -10.39
C PRO A 91 -1.37 -0.90 -10.39
N PRO A 92 -0.34 -1.50 -11.03
CA PRO A 92 0.93 -0.84 -11.27
C PRO A 92 0.75 0.54 -11.91
N GLU A 93 1.44 1.54 -11.37
CA GLU A 93 1.36 2.95 -11.81
C GLU A 93 -0.06 3.56 -11.78
N GLY A 94 -1.03 2.90 -11.16
CA GLY A 94 -2.43 3.29 -11.20
C GLY A 94 -3.09 3.14 -12.57
N ARG A 95 -2.47 2.44 -13.50
CA ARG A 95 -3.02 2.21 -14.84
C ARG A 95 -4.08 1.12 -14.80
N PHE A 96 -5.24 1.41 -15.34
CA PHE A 96 -6.36 0.47 -15.39
C PHE A 96 -7.10 0.51 -16.73
N SER A 97 -7.87 -0.55 -16.98
CA SER A 97 -8.89 -0.64 -18.01
C SER A 97 -10.11 -1.32 -17.39
N GLU A 98 -11.29 -1.14 -17.97
CA GLU A 98 -12.49 -1.85 -17.48
C GLU A 98 -12.26 -3.36 -17.41
N ARG A 99 -11.55 -3.89 -18.40
CA ARG A 99 -11.22 -5.32 -18.47
C ARG A 99 -10.38 -5.77 -17.28
N CYS A 100 -9.31 -5.05 -16.93
CA CYS A 100 -8.47 -5.46 -15.80
C CYS A 100 -9.21 -5.29 -14.45
N LEU A 101 -10.09 -4.31 -14.32
CA LEU A 101 -10.94 -4.16 -13.12
C LEU A 101 -11.94 -5.34 -12.99
N LYS A 102 -12.56 -5.75 -14.11
CA LYS A 102 -13.44 -6.94 -14.14
C LYS A 102 -12.67 -8.21 -13.79
N TYR A 103 -11.46 -8.39 -14.31
CA TYR A 103 -10.64 -9.55 -13.98
C TYR A 103 -10.24 -9.59 -12.51
N ALA A 104 -9.85 -8.45 -11.92
CA ALA A 104 -9.57 -8.37 -10.48
C ALA A 104 -10.81 -8.78 -9.66
N GLN A 105 -11.99 -8.26 -10.02
CA GLN A 105 -13.25 -8.60 -9.36
C GLN A 105 -13.59 -10.09 -9.49
N GLN A 106 -13.43 -10.70 -10.68
CA GLN A 106 -13.66 -12.12 -10.90
C GLN A 106 -12.75 -13.01 -10.05
N LEU A 107 -11.55 -12.54 -9.74
CA LEU A 107 -10.59 -13.22 -8.86
C LEU A 107 -10.80 -12.90 -7.38
N GLY A 108 -11.86 -12.17 -7.03
CA GLY A 108 -12.21 -11.83 -5.64
C GLY A 108 -11.45 -10.64 -5.06
N TYR A 109 -10.75 -9.85 -5.88
CA TYR A 109 -10.03 -8.67 -5.42
C TYR A 109 -10.86 -7.40 -5.57
N LYS A 110 -10.78 -6.53 -4.56
CA LYS A 110 -11.22 -5.14 -4.64
C LYS A 110 -10.05 -4.27 -5.09
N THR A 111 -10.26 -3.47 -6.13
CA THR A 111 -9.22 -2.56 -6.63
C THR A 111 -9.21 -1.27 -5.82
N ILE A 112 -8.04 -0.92 -5.26
CA ILE A 112 -7.86 0.23 -4.38
C ILE A 112 -6.91 1.23 -5.04
N PHE A 113 -7.43 2.42 -5.32
CA PHE A 113 -6.66 3.57 -5.74
C PHE A 113 -6.29 4.44 -4.52
N TRP A 114 -6.17 5.75 -4.69
CA TRP A 114 -5.84 6.72 -3.64
C TRP A 114 -6.51 8.05 -3.91
N SER A 115 -6.72 8.83 -2.86
CA SER A 115 -7.20 10.21 -2.98
C SER A 115 -6.10 11.23 -2.74
N PHE A 116 -4.95 10.79 -2.22
CA PHE A 116 -3.76 11.60 -2.05
C PHE A 116 -2.51 10.82 -2.47
N ALA A 117 -1.65 11.48 -3.23
CA ALA A 117 -0.27 11.10 -3.49
C ALA A 117 0.56 12.35 -3.79
N TYR A 118 1.85 12.27 -3.61
CA TYR A 118 2.80 13.29 -4.02
C TYR A 118 4.09 12.63 -4.55
N LYS A 119 4.99 13.42 -5.10
CA LYS A 119 6.20 12.90 -5.74
C LYS A 119 7.25 12.54 -4.66
N ASP A 120 7.17 11.35 -4.10
CA ASP A 120 8.03 10.85 -3.02
C ASP A 120 8.93 9.67 -3.42
N TRP A 121 8.74 9.11 -4.62
CA TRP A 121 9.42 7.88 -5.06
C TRP A 121 10.84 8.08 -5.64
N LEU A 122 11.26 9.32 -5.90
CA LEU A 122 12.61 9.61 -6.39
C LEU A 122 13.58 9.62 -5.22
N THR A 123 14.31 8.53 -5.02
CA THR A 123 15.21 8.37 -3.87
C THR A 123 16.38 9.35 -3.83
N ASN A 124 16.76 9.91 -5.00
CA ASN A 124 17.81 10.90 -5.16
C ASN A 124 17.29 12.36 -5.23
N ALA A 125 15.98 12.56 -5.10
CA ALA A 125 15.33 13.88 -5.18
C ALA A 125 14.15 13.94 -4.21
N GLN A 126 14.41 13.70 -2.93
CA GLN A 126 13.43 13.73 -1.88
C GLN A 126 13.05 15.16 -1.50
N PRO A 127 11.76 15.45 -1.24
CA PRO A 127 11.36 16.72 -0.67
C PRO A 127 11.96 16.89 0.74
N SER A 128 12.09 18.12 1.22
CA SER A 128 12.45 18.34 2.62
C SER A 128 11.33 17.81 3.55
N PRO A 129 11.65 17.39 4.78
CA PRO A 129 10.64 16.99 5.77
C PRO A 129 9.53 18.03 5.94
N GLN A 130 9.89 19.31 6.01
CA GLN A 130 8.93 20.40 6.16
C GLN A 130 8.01 20.56 4.95
N ASP A 131 8.53 20.47 3.72
CA ASP A 131 7.73 20.57 2.51
C ASP A 131 6.80 19.38 2.35
N ALA A 132 7.28 18.17 2.69
CA ALA A 132 6.47 16.96 2.70
C ALA A 132 5.31 17.09 3.69
N MET A 133 5.57 17.45 4.95
CA MET A 133 4.56 17.70 5.97
C MET A 133 3.54 18.73 5.52
N ASN A 134 3.98 19.89 5.05
CA ASN A 134 3.10 20.96 4.57
C ASN A 134 2.21 20.48 3.40
N THR A 135 2.77 19.71 2.48
CA THR A 135 2.05 19.18 1.32
C THR A 135 0.97 18.19 1.74
N ILE A 136 1.30 17.27 2.63
CA ILE A 136 0.38 16.24 3.10
C ILE A 136 -0.73 16.88 3.93
N ILE A 137 -0.39 17.67 4.93
CA ILE A 137 -1.37 18.29 5.86
C ILE A 137 -2.35 19.20 5.12
N ARG A 138 -1.87 20.02 4.18
CA ARG A 138 -2.76 20.90 3.38
C ARG A 138 -3.78 20.15 2.55
N ARG A 139 -3.50 18.91 2.17
CA ARG A 139 -4.37 18.08 1.33
C ARG A 139 -5.09 16.98 2.12
N THR A 140 -4.93 16.96 3.45
CA THR A 140 -5.63 16.00 4.33
C THR A 140 -7.14 16.28 4.32
N HIS A 141 -7.92 15.22 4.25
CA HIS A 141 -9.39 15.28 4.28
C HIS A 141 -9.97 13.99 4.88
N PRO A 142 -11.20 13.99 5.42
CA PRO A 142 -11.87 12.79 5.92
C PRO A 142 -11.99 11.72 4.82
N GLY A 143 -11.74 10.46 5.19
CA GLY A 143 -11.77 9.33 4.26
C GLY A 143 -10.59 9.28 3.29
N MET A 144 -9.51 10.00 3.59
CA MET A 144 -8.31 10.01 2.74
C MET A 144 -7.66 8.62 2.65
N VAL A 145 -7.44 8.16 1.43
CA VAL A 145 -6.54 7.03 1.15
C VAL A 145 -5.20 7.61 0.70
N ALA A 146 -4.24 7.68 1.61
CA ALA A 146 -2.92 8.25 1.35
C ALA A 146 -1.97 7.21 0.77
N LEU A 147 -1.45 7.47 -0.44
CA LEU A 147 -0.37 6.70 -1.03
C LEU A 147 0.98 7.35 -0.68
N LEU A 148 1.77 6.65 0.12
CA LEU A 148 3.13 7.02 0.50
C LEU A 148 4.08 5.87 0.16
N HIS A 149 5.22 6.17 -0.48
CA HIS A 149 6.18 5.14 -0.85
C HIS A 149 7.17 4.88 0.29
N ALA A 150 7.34 3.60 0.66
CA ALA A 150 8.30 3.18 1.69
C ALA A 150 9.77 3.34 1.27
N THR A 151 10.03 3.57 -0.01
CA THR A 151 11.37 3.90 -0.53
C THR A 151 11.81 5.32 -0.20
N SER A 152 10.88 6.17 0.26
CA SER A 152 11.14 7.57 0.64
C SER A 152 11.73 7.66 2.05
N ALA A 153 12.97 8.11 2.16
CA ALA A 153 13.59 8.41 3.45
C ALA A 153 12.84 9.55 4.18
N THR A 154 12.38 10.55 3.44
CA THR A 154 11.59 11.65 4.01
C THR A 154 10.28 11.14 4.61
N ASN A 155 9.56 10.24 3.93
CA ASN A 155 8.34 9.65 4.49
C ASN A 155 8.64 8.90 5.79
N ALA A 156 9.71 8.11 5.83
CA ALA A 156 10.10 7.39 7.04
C ALA A 156 10.43 8.33 8.20
N GLU A 157 11.13 9.43 7.90
CA GLU A 157 11.51 10.46 8.89
C GLU A 157 10.30 11.15 9.49
N ILE A 158 9.33 11.56 8.66
CA ILE A 158 8.18 12.37 9.11
C ILE A 158 7.00 11.57 9.63
N LEU A 159 6.94 10.25 9.43
CA LEU A 159 5.71 9.47 9.63
C LEU A 159 5.19 9.55 11.07
N ASP A 160 6.05 9.48 12.07
CA ASP A 160 5.67 9.58 13.48
C ASP A 160 4.99 10.93 13.78
N ASP A 161 5.61 12.03 13.35
CA ASP A 161 5.06 13.38 13.51
C ASP A 161 3.79 13.58 12.69
N LEU A 162 3.71 12.99 11.49
CA LEU A 162 2.53 13.06 10.63
C LEU A 162 1.34 12.35 11.27
N LEU A 163 1.53 11.15 11.80
CA LEU A 163 0.49 10.41 12.51
C LEU A 163 0.02 11.18 13.75
N SER A 164 0.95 11.69 14.58
CA SER A 164 0.63 12.56 15.71
C SER A 164 -0.18 13.78 15.29
N LYS A 165 0.17 14.40 14.17
CA LYS A 165 -0.54 15.56 13.65
C LYS A 165 -1.96 15.24 13.21
N TRP A 166 -2.17 14.12 12.54
CA TRP A 166 -3.51 13.67 12.16
C TRP A 166 -4.37 13.35 13.37
N GLU A 167 -3.83 12.72 14.41
CA GLU A 167 -4.53 12.50 15.68
C GLU A 167 -4.94 13.82 16.35
N GLN A 168 -4.05 14.80 16.41
CA GLN A 168 -4.34 16.15 16.93
C GLN A 168 -5.44 16.87 16.12
N MET A 169 -5.54 16.59 14.83
CA MET A 169 -6.59 17.12 13.96
C MET A 169 -7.91 16.35 14.10
N GLY A 170 -7.97 15.32 14.94
CA GLY A 170 -9.18 14.52 15.19
C GLY A 170 -9.41 13.38 14.20
N TYR A 171 -8.42 12.98 13.41
CA TYR A 171 -8.50 11.82 12.53
C TYR A 171 -8.19 10.53 13.28
N SER A 172 -8.88 9.46 12.91
CA SER A 172 -8.57 8.07 13.27
C SER A 172 -8.04 7.32 12.04
N PHE A 173 -7.31 6.23 12.31
CA PHE A 173 -6.77 5.37 11.26
C PHE A 173 -7.62 4.11 11.16
N GLU A 174 -8.04 3.80 9.94
CA GLU A 174 -8.91 2.67 9.65
C GLU A 174 -8.30 1.76 8.59
N THR A 175 -8.85 0.56 8.46
CA THR A 175 -8.38 -0.44 7.50
C THR A 175 -9.11 -0.32 6.15
N LEU A 176 -8.61 -1.00 5.13
CA LEU A 176 -9.34 -1.17 3.87
C LEU A 176 -10.61 -2.02 4.06
N ASP A 177 -10.64 -2.90 5.07
CA ASP A 177 -11.83 -3.66 5.40
C ASP A 177 -12.95 -2.74 5.88
N ASP A 178 -12.63 -1.77 6.76
CA ASP A 178 -13.58 -0.76 7.22
C ASP A 178 -14.07 0.13 6.05
N LEU A 179 -13.14 0.57 5.21
CA LEU A 179 -13.46 1.40 4.03
C LEU A 179 -14.42 0.70 3.07
N THR A 180 -14.22 -0.61 2.85
CA THR A 180 -14.97 -1.39 1.85
C THR A 180 -16.19 -2.10 2.42
N ALA A 181 -16.37 -2.13 3.74
CA ALA A 181 -17.57 -2.61 4.41
C ALA A 181 -18.74 -1.61 4.35
N GLN A 182 -18.46 -0.33 4.06
CA GLN A 182 -19.53 0.67 3.94
C GLN A 182 -20.39 0.38 2.71
N PRO A 183 -21.73 0.43 2.83
CA PRO A 183 -22.58 0.32 1.67
C PRO A 183 -22.27 1.47 0.71
N SER A 184 -22.10 1.14 -0.56
CA SER A 184 -22.00 2.15 -1.62
C SER A 184 -23.14 3.15 -1.47
N ARG A 185 -22.84 4.40 -1.14
CA ARG A 185 -23.84 5.45 -1.18
C ARG A 185 -24.31 5.56 -2.62
N GLY A 186 -25.56 5.12 -2.85
CA GLY A 186 -26.25 5.28 -4.12
C GLY A 186 -26.45 6.74 -4.50
#